data_e2f673d4087aac307643bb5d55228d2f
#
_entry.id   e2f673d4087aac307643bb5d55228d2f
#
_cell.length_a   1.000
_cell.length_b   1.000
_cell.length_c   1.000
_cell.angle_alpha   90.00
_cell.angle_beta   90.00
_cell.angle_gamma   90.00
#
_symmetry.space_group_name_H-M   'P 1'
#
loop_
_entity.id
_entity.type
_entity.pdbx_description
1 polymer ?
#
loop_
_entity_poly.entity_id
_entity_poly.type
_entity_poly.pdbx_seq_one_letter_code
_entity_poly.pdbx_strand_id
1 'polypeptide(L)'
;MNHKNKTRHLRIEGRRRAADDVVEIRLADAAGEPLPAWEPGAHIVLSLPTGLTRQYSLCGPDREDGSWTIAVHRSPTSRGGSTYVHDELPVGSVVQVAGPHNNFPLVHADRYLFLAGGIGITPILSMVRQLRAAGTPDFEFVYCGRRRSLMAYHDEIVSWADSRITIYADDEQEGLMNLQALLDRHSHSTVYCCGPEGMTRAVEGLAPDPSMVRVERFQASPRTSASDDTGFDVVMSDSGHRVRVGPDQSILEALESEGYDLDFDCRDGICGTCETRVVKGLPEHRDDVLSEAERAENTVMMICVSRAVSAELVLELPG
;
A
#
# COMPACT_ATOMS: atom_id res chain seq x y z
N MET A 1 -25.25 -1.94 4.50
CA MET A 1 -24.47 -1.24 5.56
C MET A 1 -23.02 -1.36 5.18
N ASN A 2 -22.42 -0.25 4.80
CA ASN A 2 -21.05 -0.22 4.26
C ASN A 2 -20.05 -0.48 5.39
N HIS A 3 -19.46 -1.68 5.44
CA HIS A 3 -18.49 -2.07 6.47
C HIS A 3 -17.09 -1.42 6.25
N LYS A 4 -16.90 -0.69 5.14
CA LYS A 4 -15.58 -0.22 4.69
C LYS A 4 -14.95 0.89 5.54
N ASN A 5 -15.70 1.65 6.34
CA ASN A 5 -15.16 2.80 7.09
C ASN A 5 -15.42 2.77 8.60
N LYS A 6 -15.59 1.60 9.20
CA LYS A 6 -15.79 1.53 10.66
C LYS A 6 -14.48 1.80 11.39
N THR A 7 -14.34 3.01 11.92
CA THR A 7 -13.22 3.38 12.81
C THR A 7 -13.36 2.64 14.14
N ARG A 8 -12.27 2.04 14.61
CA ARG A 8 -12.14 1.30 15.87
C ARG A 8 -11.12 1.98 16.79
N HIS A 9 -11.27 1.80 18.08
CA HIS A 9 -10.27 2.16 19.05
C HIS A 9 -9.49 0.91 19.44
N LEU A 10 -8.21 0.86 19.02
CA LEU A 10 -7.34 -0.26 19.31
C LEU A 10 -6.29 0.13 20.34
N ARG A 11 -6.00 -0.81 21.26
CA ARG A 11 -4.95 -0.68 22.26
C ARG A 11 -3.68 -1.33 21.74
N ILE A 12 -2.56 -0.67 21.94
CA ILE A 12 -1.24 -1.27 21.73
C ILE A 12 -0.97 -2.23 22.87
N GLU A 13 -0.99 -3.51 22.59
CA GLU A 13 -0.75 -4.57 23.59
C GLU A 13 0.70 -5.02 23.66
N GLY A 14 1.43 -4.84 22.57
CA GLY A 14 2.82 -5.27 22.52
C GLY A 14 3.62 -4.46 21.53
N ARG A 15 4.89 -4.36 21.85
CA ARG A 15 5.88 -3.66 21.05
C ARG A 15 7.19 -4.44 21.12
N ARG A 16 7.78 -4.77 19.97
CA ARG A 16 9.11 -5.37 19.92
C ARG A 16 9.91 -4.83 18.75
N ARG A 17 11.21 -4.84 18.87
CA ARG A 17 12.10 -4.54 17.74
C ARG A 17 12.07 -5.72 16.76
N ALA A 18 11.72 -5.45 15.51
CA ALA A 18 11.70 -6.43 14.43
C ALA A 18 12.97 -6.36 13.56
N ALA A 19 13.63 -5.19 13.52
CA ALA A 19 14.94 -4.93 12.92
C ALA A 19 15.51 -3.64 13.51
N ASP A 20 16.69 -3.18 13.08
CA ASP A 20 17.34 -1.97 13.64
C ASP A 20 16.43 -0.74 13.62
N ASP A 21 15.77 -0.49 12.51
CA ASP A 21 14.88 0.66 12.33
C ASP A 21 13.41 0.25 12.18
N VAL A 22 13.02 -0.94 12.65
CA VAL A 22 11.66 -1.45 12.53
C VAL A 22 11.11 -1.90 13.88
N VAL A 23 9.96 -1.32 14.26
CA VAL A 23 9.18 -1.75 15.41
C VAL A 23 7.95 -2.52 14.96
N GLU A 24 7.74 -3.71 15.53
CA GLU A 24 6.49 -4.44 15.44
C GLU A 24 5.54 -3.99 16.55
N ILE A 25 4.28 -3.80 16.19
CA ILE A 25 3.22 -3.38 17.11
C ILE A 25 2.07 -4.36 17.01
N ARG A 26 1.65 -4.87 18.16
CA ARG A 26 0.45 -5.67 18.30
C ARG A 26 -0.70 -4.82 18.80
N LEU A 27 -1.84 -4.95 18.12
CA LEU A 27 -3.06 -4.17 18.34
C LEU A 27 -4.20 -5.10 18.70
N ALA A 28 -4.97 -4.76 19.72
CA ALA A 28 -6.22 -5.42 20.07
C ALA A 28 -7.32 -4.38 20.28
N ASP A 29 -8.56 -4.79 20.22
CA ASP A 29 -9.69 -3.92 20.48
C ASP A 29 -9.64 -3.38 21.91
N ALA A 30 -9.86 -2.07 22.11
CA ALA A 30 -9.75 -1.43 23.43
C ALA A 30 -10.87 -1.88 24.38
N ALA A 31 -12.01 -2.36 23.87
CA ALA A 31 -13.10 -2.93 24.65
C ALA A 31 -12.99 -4.46 24.83
N GLY A 32 -11.99 -5.09 24.20
CA GLY A 32 -11.77 -6.55 24.28
C GLY A 32 -12.60 -7.36 23.30
N GLU A 33 -13.20 -6.74 22.31
CA GLU A 33 -13.93 -7.43 21.26
C GLU A 33 -12.97 -8.06 20.23
N PRO A 34 -13.32 -9.20 19.60
CA PRO A 34 -12.49 -9.77 18.55
C PRO A 34 -12.41 -8.83 17.35
N LEU A 35 -11.21 -8.64 16.81
CA LEU A 35 -11.02 -7.89 15.59
C LEU A 35 -11.48 -8.70 14.37
N PRO A 36 -11.95 -8.05 13.29
CA PRO A 36 -12.31 -8.72 12.06
C PRO A 36 -11.17 -9.56 11.51
N ALA A 37 -11.50 -10.71 10.93
CA ALA A 37 -10.58 -11.45 10.09
C ALA A 37 -10.11 -10.60 8.90
N TRP A 38 -8.91 -10.86 8.42
CA TRP A 38 -8.33 -10.16 7.29
C TRP A 38 -7.63 -11.14 6.35
N GLU A 39 -7.44 -10.72 5.12
CA GLU A 39 -6.76 -11.51 4.08
C GLU A 39 -5.36 -10.97 3.81
N PRO A 40 -4.38 -11.81 3.38
CA PRO A 40 -3.04 -11.36 3.03
C PRO A 40 -3.05 -10.22 2.02
N GLY A 41 -2.19 -9.23 2.27
CA GLY A 41 -2.15 -7.97 1.54
C GLY A 41 -3.02 -6.86 2.16
N ALA A 42 -3.84 -7.18 3.18
CA ALA A 42 -4.62 -6.17 3.86
C ALA A 42 -3.76 -5.20 4.67
N HIS A 43 -4.25 -3.97 4.78
CA HIS A 43 -3.65 -2.91 5.58
C HIS A 43 -4.69 -2.21 6.46
N ILE A 44 -4.22 -1.43 7.39
CA ILE A 44 -5.03 -0.54 8.23
C ILE A 44 -4.59 0.90 8.06
N VAL A 45 -5.52 1.82 8.31
CA VAL A 45 -5.26 3.26 8.41
C VAL A 45 -5.20 3.65 9.88
N LEU A 46 -4.02 4.01 10.35
CA LEU A 46 -3.75 4.41 11.72
C LEU A 46 -3.83 5.94 11.83
N SER A 47 -4.74 6.46 12.64
CA SER A 47 -4.84 7.88 12.97
C SER A 47 -4.03 8.17 14.22
N LEU A 48 -3.06 9.07 14.10
CA LEU A 48 -2.19 9.48 15.20
C LEU A 48 -2.75 10.70 15.91
N PRO A 49 -2.49 10.88 17.21
CA PRO A 49 -2.90 12.07 17.97
C PRO A 49 -2.39 13.40 17.38
N THR A 50 -1.38 13.35 16.55
CA THR A 50 -0.84 14.52 15.82
C THR A 50 -1.72 14.97 14.66
N GLY A 51 -2.83 14.28 14.38
CA GLY A 51 -3.69 14.51 13.22
C GLY A 51 -3.21 13.84 11.93
N LEU A 52 -2.07 13.15 11.97
CA LEU A 52 -1.55 12.41 10.83
C LEU A 52 -2.21 11.03 10.73
N THR A 53 -2.53 10.61 9.52
CA THR A 53 -2.94 9.23 9.21
C THR A 53 -1.85 8.50 8.45
N ARG A 54 -1.67 7.20 8.71
CA ARG A 54 -0.68 6.36 8.03
C ARG A 54 -1.24 4.96 7.79
N GLN A 55 -0.93 4.43 6.63
CA GLN A 55 -1.27 3.06 6.27
C GLN A 55 -0.16 2.11 6.68
N TYR A 56 -0.54 0.93 7.21
CA TYR A 56 0.39 -0.12 7.57
C TYR A 56 -0.21 -1.48 7.23
N SER A 57 0.53 -2.27 6.45
CA SER A 57 0.12 -3.63 6.09
C SER A 57 0.03 -4.52 7.33
N LEU A 58 -1.00 -5.35 7.38
CA LEU A 58 -1.13 -6.41 8.38
C LEU A 58 -0.16 -7.54 8.04
N CYS A 59 0.73 -7.84 8.96
CA CYS A 59 1.84 -8.76 8.72
C CYS A 59 2.00 -9.85 9.80
N GLY A 60 1.13 -9.88 10.80
CA GLY A 60 1.16 -10.88 11.86
C GLY A 60 0.74 -12.27 11.38
N PRO A 61 1.05 -13.31 12.16
CA PRO A 61 0.39 -14.58 12.01
C PRO A 61 -1.10 -14.42 12.36
N ASP A 62 -1.94 -15.29 11.79
CA ASP A 62 -3.30 -15.45 12.29
C ASP A 62 -3.25 -15.89 13.75
N ARG A 63 -3.91 -15.16 14.64
CA ARG A 63 -3.85 -15.39 16.07
C ARG A 63 -5.23 -15.74 16.63
N GLU A 64 -5.29 -16.73 17.49
CA GLU A 64 -6.51 -17.13 18.20
C GLU A 64 -7.09 -15.98 19.05
N ASP A 65 -6.23 -15.05 19.53
CA ASP A 65 -6.64 -13.87 20.30
C ASP A 65 -7.25 -12.75 19.41
N GLY A 66 -7.29 -12.95 18.10
CA GLY A 66 -7.86 -12.01 17.15
C GLY A 66 -7.10 -10.66 17.06
N SER A 67 -5.86 -10.59 17.59
CA SER A 67 -5.07 -9.35 17.52
C SER A 67 -4.48 -9.12 16.14
N TRP A 68 -4.28 -7.86 15.79
CA TRP A 68 -3.59 -7.46 14.56
C TRP A 68 -2.14 -7.10 14.83
N THR A 69 -1.28 -7.33 13.84
CA THR A 69 0.14 -6.97 13.93
C THR A 69 0.53 -6.16 12.70
N ILE A 70 1.20 -5.04 12.95
CA ILE A 70 1.86 -4.20 11.93
C ILE A 70 3.34 -4.08 12.24
N ALA A 71 4.15 -3.74 11.23
CA ALA A 71 5.54 -3.36 11.45
C ALA A 71 5.81 -1.99 10.81
N VAL A 72 6.45 -1.12 11.56
CA VAL A 72 6.67 0.28 11.20
C VAL A 72 8.16 0.54 11.08
N HIS A 73 8.61 0.87 9.88
CA HIS A 73 9.97 1.34 9.63
C HIS A 73 10.10 2.82 9.99
N ARG A 74 11.13 3.17 10.73
CA ARG A 74 11.49 4.56 11.02
C ARG A 74 12.10 5.20 9.78
N SER A 75 11.27 5.86 8.99
CA SER A 75 11.73 6.51 7.76
C SER A 75 12.66 7.70 8.09
N PRO A 76 13.84 7.78 7.47
CA PRO A 76 14.73 8.94 7.64
C PRO A 76 14.14 10.22 7.04
N THR A 77 13.19 10.10 6.10
CA THR A 77 12.44 11.21 5.49
C THR A 77 11.04 11.35 6.06
N SER A 78 10.83 10.91 7.32
CA SER A 78 9.51 10.91 7.97
C SER A 78 8.92 12.32 8.04
N ARG A 79 7.65 12.44 7.61
CA ARG A 79 6.81 13.63 7.86
C ARG A 79 6.15 13.59 9.27
N GLY A 80 6.82 12.96 10.23
CA GLY A 80 6.41 12.85 11.64
C GLY A 80 5.69 11.55 12.00
N GLY A 81 5.06 10.84 11.07
CA GLY A 81 4.24 9.65 11.37
C GLY A 81 5.05 8.49 11.97
N SER A 82 6.02 7.95 11.22
CA SER A 82 6.83 6.83 11.70
C SER A 82 7.69 7.21 12.92
N THR A 83 8.17 8.45 12.98
CA THR A 83 8.90 8.97 14.15
C THR A 83 8.02 8.94 15.39
N TYR A 84 6.78 9.46 15.30
CA TYR A 84 5.83 9.44 16.42
C TYR A 84 5.55 8.00 16.89
N VAL A 85 5.33 7.07 15.96
CA VAL A 85 5.10 5.66 16.30
C VAL A 85 6.29 5.07 17.07
N HIS A 86 7.52 5.42 16.67
CA HIS A 86 8.73 4.93 17.33
C HIS A 86 8.96 5.53 18.71
N ASP A 87 8.74 6.83 18.87
CA ASP A 87 9.20 7.58 20.04
C ASP A 87 8.08 7.82 21.06
N GLU A 88 6.84 8.04 20.60
CA GLU A 88 5.76 8.59 21.43
C GLU A 88 4.56 7.65 21.59
N LEU A 89 4.59 6.45 21.01
CA LEU A 89 3.45 5.52 21.03
C LEU A 89 3.76 4.27 21.89
N PRO A 90 3.64 4.34 23.24
CA PRO A 90 3.96 3.25 24.13
C PRO A 90 2.87 2.17 24.18
N VAL A 91 3.20 1.01 24.75
CA VAL A 91 2.23 -0.03 25.13
C VAL A 91 1.18 0.54 26.05
N GLY A 92 -0.06 0.20 25.85
CA GLY A 92 -1.23 0.72 26.57
C GLY A 92 -1.91 1.90 25.90
N SER A 93 -1.26 2.57 24.92
CA SER A 93 -1.89 3.64 24.15
C SER A 93 -3.09 3.12 23.37
N VAL A 94 -4.11 3.98 23.24
CA VAL A 94 -5.29 3.73 22.40
C VAL A 94 -5.21 4.64 21.18
N VAL A 95 -5.38 4.05 20.00
CA VAL A 95 -5.33 4.73 18.71
C VAL A 95 -6.60 4.45 17.91
N GLN A 96 -6.96 5.37 17.02
CA GLN A 96 -8.02 5.15 16.07
C GLN A 96 -7.49 4.43 14.83
N VAL A 97 -8.21 3.42 14.39
CA VAL A 97 -7.84 2.58 13.24
C VAL A 97 -9.05 2.35 12.36
N ALA A 98 -8.92 2.58 11.07
CA ALA A 98 -9.89 2.16 10.06
C ALA A 98 -9.37 0.91 9.32
N GLY A 99 -10.29 0.10 8.80
CA GLY A 99 -9.97 -1.13 8.08
C GLY A 99 -10.41 -2.40 8.81
N PRO A 100 -9.94 -3.59 8.35
CA PRO A 100 -8.91 -3.78 7.33
C PRO A 100 -9.41 -3.45 5.92
N HIS A 101 -8.54 -2.87 5.10
CA HIS A 101 -8.72 -2.67 3.66
C HIS A 101 -7.75 -3.57 2.91
N ASN A 102 -8.08 -3.99 1.68
CA ASN A 102 -7.16 -4.82 0.89
C ASN A 102 -7.15 -4.39 -0.58
N ASN A 103 -6.12 -3.63 -0.94
CA ASN A 103 -5.86 -3.18 -2.31
C ASN A 103 -4.73 -3.99 -2.96
N PHE A 104 -4.18 -4.98 -2.26
CA PHE A 104 -3.11 -5.85 -2.71
C PHE A 104 -3.43 -7.33 -2.41
N PRO A 105 -4.61 -7.84 -2.82
CA PRO A 105 -5.06 -9.17 -2.43
C PRO A 105 -4.21 -10.27 -3.07
N LEU A 106 -3.98 -11.36 -2.33
CA LEU A 106 -3.40 -12.58 -2.88
C LEU A 106 -4.44 -13.28 -3.77
N VAL A 107 -4.30 -13.12 -5.09
CA VAL A 107 -5.18 -13.78 -6.06
C VAL A 107 -4.72 -15.22 -6.27
N HIS A 108 -5.66 -16.10 -6.63
CA HIS A 108 -5.32 -17.50 -6.96
C HIS A 108 -4.50 -17.56 -8.25
N ALA A 109 -3.38 -18.28 -8.21
CA ALA A 109 -2.52 -18.58 -9.35
C ALA A 109 -1.83 -19.92 -9.15
N ASP A 110 -1.38 -20.53 -10.26
CA ASP A 110 -0.68 -21.81 -10.24
C ASP A 110 0.76 -21.65 -9.70
N ARG A 111 1.36 -20.48 -9.94
CA ARG A 111 2.77 -20.21 -9.63
C ARG A 111 2.96 -18.75 -9.20
N TYR A 112 3.80 -18.54 -8.19
CA TYR A 112 4.08 -17.19 -7.67
C TYR A 112 5.56 -16.88 -7.62
N LEU A 113 5.89 -15.61 -7.88
CA LEU A 113 7.14 -14.99 -7.50
C LEU A 113 6.86 -13.84 -6.53
N PHE A 114 7.38 -13.93 -5.32
CA PHE A 114 7.30 -12.85 -4.33
C PHE A 114 8.63 -12.12 -4.23
N LEU A 115 8.59 -10.80 -4.36
CA LEU A 115 9.74 -9.92 -4.26
C LEU A 115 9.49 -8.88 -3.17
N ALA A 116 10.23 -8.97 -2.07
CA ALA A 116 10.14 -8.01 -0.98
C ALA A 116 11.43 -7.20 -0.85
N GLY A 117 11.33 -5.88 -0.70
CA GLY A 117 12.45 -4.99 -0.46
C GLY A 117 12.31 -4.23 0.87
N GLY A 118 13.21 -4.45 1.83
CA GLY A 118 13.17 -3.78 3.13
C GLY A 118 11.82 -3.95 3.85
N ILE A 119 11.15 -2.83 4.20
CA ILE A 119 9.85 -2.88 4.90
C ILE A 119 8.70 -3.36 4.01
N GLY A 120 8.88 -3.44 2.69
CA GLY A 120 7.94 -4.08 1.77
C GLY A 120 7.73 -5.58 2.03
N ILE A 121 8.48 -6.15 2.97
CA ILE A 121 8.24 -7.49 3.51
C ILE A 121 6.84 -7.63 4.13
N THR A 122 6.26 -6.57 4.67
CA THR A 122 5.05 -6.67 5.50
C THR A 122 3.84 -7.27 4.78
N PRO A 123 3.41 -6.84 3.59
CA PRO A 123 2.31 -7.49 2.88
C PRO A 123 2.71 -8.87 2.33
N ILE A 124 3.93 -9.00 1.84
CA ILE A 124 4.43 -10.24 1.24
C ILE A 124 4.53 -11.36 2.29
N LEU A 125 4.95 -11.03 3.51
CA LEU A 125 5.10 -12.01 4.59
C LEU A 125 3.79 -12.73 4.91
N SER A 126 2.68 -12.02 4.95
CA SER A 126 1.36 -12.60 5.19
C SER A 126 0.95 -13.55 4.06
N MET A 127 1.23 -13.19 2.80
CA MET A 127 0.97 -14.05 1.63
C MET A 127 1.79 -15.35 1.69
N VAL A 128 3.11 -15.22 1.91
CA VAL A 128 4.01 -16.39 1.99
C VAL A 128 3.64 -17.31 3.15
N ARG A 129 3.28 -16.76 4.33
CA ARG A 129 2.81 -17.55 5.48
C ARG A 129 1.55 -18.34 5.13
N GLN A 130 0.57 -17.73 4.47
CA GLN A 130 -0.66 -18.41 4.05
C GLN A 130 -0.36 -19.56 3.09
N LEU A 131 0.45 -19.35 2.06
CA LEU A 131 0.77 -20.39 1.09
C LEU A 131 1.55 -21.56 1.73
N ARG A 132 2.48 -21.26 2.65
CA ARG A 132 3.20 -22.28 3.39
C ARG A 132 2.28 -23.09 4.30
N ALA A 133 1.37 -22.43 5.01
CA ALA A 133 0.40 -23.11 5.88
C ALA A 133 -0.57 -24.00 5.10
N ALA A 134 -0.96 -23.58 3.89
CA ALA A 134 -1.82 -24.36 3.00
C ALA A 134 -1.10 -25.57 2.35
N GLY A 135 0.21 -25.68 2.51
CA GLY A 135 1.00 -26.75 1.89
C GLY A 135 1.03 -26.69 0.36
N THR A 136 0.62 -25.61 -0.20
CA THR A 136 0.51 -25.34 -1.65
C THR A 136 1.53 -24.34 -2.12
N PRO A 137 1.48 -23.98 -3.31
CA PRO A 137 2.00 -24.53 -4.53
C PRO A 137 3.41 -24.01 -4.84
N ASP A 138 3.76 -24.05 -6.09
CA ASP A 138 5.02 -23.57 -6.63
C ASP A 138 5.16 -22.05 -6.40
N PHE A 139 5.96 -21.64 -5.44
CA PHE A 139 6.33 -20.25 -5.24
C PHE A 139 7.85 -20.12 -5.04
N GLU A 140 8.40 -19.00 -5.49
CA GLU A 140 9.71 -18.51 -5.08
C GLU A 140 9.53 -17.19 -4.35
N PHE A 141 10.26 -17.02 -3.24
CA PHE A 141 10.23 -15.79 -2.46
C PHE A 141 11.66 -15.26 -2.31
N VAL A 142 11.89 -14.04 -2.79
CA VAL A 142 13.16 -13.34 -2.66
C VAL A 142 12.98 -12.12 -1.76
N TYR A 143 13.69 -12.09 -0.65
CA TYR A 143 13.68 -10.97 0.27
C TYR A 143 15.01 -10.21 0.20
N CYS A 144 14.94 -8.98 -0.31
CA CYS A 144 16.07 -8.09 -0.50
C CYS A 144 16.18 -7.05 0.62
N GLY A 145 17.40 -6.73 1.02
CA GLY A 145 17.66 -5.67 1.97
C GLY A 145 19.12 -5.22 1.94
N ARG A 146 19.39 -4.00 2.41
CA ARG A 146 20.77 -3.46 2.44
C ARG A 146 21.69 -4.26 3.35
N ARG A 147 21.18 -4.72 4.48
CA ARG A 147 21.90 -5.50 5.52
C ARG A 147 20.89 -6.33 6.29
N ARG A 148 21.30 -7.50 6.77
CA ARG A 148 20.45 -8.39 7.55
C ARG A 148 19.86 -7.72 8.79
N SER A 149 20.62 -6.87 9.48
CA SER A 149 20.16 -6.19 10.68
C SER A 149 19.01 -5.21 10.44
N LEU A 150 18.82 -4.76 9.18
CA LEU A 150 17.72 -3.90 8.74
C LEU A 150 16.52 -4.68 8.16
N MET A 151 16.63 -6.01 8.05
CA MET A 151 15.62 -6.87 7.45
C MET A 151 14.67 -7.39 8.53
N ALA A 152 13.49 -6.80 8.62
CA ALA A 152 12.48 -7.26 9.56
C ALA A 152 12.08 -8.73 9.30
N TYR A 153 11.83 -9.48 10.37
CA TYR A 153 11.46 -10.91 10.31
C TYR A 153 12.53 -11.84 9.70
N HIS A 154 13.76 -11.35 9.50
CA HIS A 154 14.85 -12.13 8.92
C HIS A 154 15.02 -13.50 9.62
N ASP A 155 15.16 -13.52 10.94
CA ASP A 155 15.41 -14.75 11.70
C ASP A 155 14.22 -15.72 11.63
N GLU A 156 13.00 -15.19 11.61
CA GLU A 156 11.81 -16.00 11.39
C GLU A 156 11.85 -16.69 10.03
N ILE A 157 12.10 -15.92 8.97
CA ILE A 157 12.13 -16.42 7.58
C ILE A 157 13.24 -17.47 7.40
N VAL A 158 14.43 -17.21 7.95
CA VAL A 158 15.55 -18.18 7.94
C VAL A 158 15.18 -19.46 8.70
N SER A 159 14.47 -19.34 9.83
CA SER A 159 14.04 -20.51 10.62
C SER A 159 13.10 -21.47 9.88
N TRP A 160 12.48 -21.01 8.82
CA TRP A 160 11.60 -21.84 7.98
C TRP A 160 12.36 -22.92 7.20
N ALA A 161 13.67 -22.75 6.95
CA ALA A 161 14.53 -23.68 6.22
C ALA A 161 13.92 -24.14 4.88
N ASP A 162 13.26 -23.24 4.18
CA ASP A 162 12.53 -23.49 2.93
C ASP A 162 13.40 -23.11 1.73
N SER A 163 13.74 -24.07 0.88
CA SER A 163 14.61 -23.87 -0.28
C SER A 163 14.03 -22.95 -1.37
N ARG A 164 12.73 -22.65 -1.30
CA ARG A 164 12.05 -21.71 -2.19
C ARG A 164 12.28 -20.25 -1.78
N ILE A 165 12.98 -20.01 -0.67
CA ILE A 165 13.19 -18.68 -0.09
C ILE A 165 14.65 -18.28 -0.20
N THR A 166 14.89 -17.12 -0.78
CA THR A 166 16.22 -16.51 -0.90
C THR A 166 16.26 -15.20 -0.12
N ILE A 167 17.23 -15.08 0.77
CA ILE A 167 17.59 -13.83 1.44
C ILE A 167 18.73 -13.19 0.67
N TYR A 168 18.55 -11.96 0.23
CA TYR A 168 19.54 -11.20 -0.53
C TYR A 168 19.89 -9.90 0.24
N ALA A 169 21.02 -9.94 0.95
CA ALA A 169 21.55 -8.77 1.65
C ALA A 169 22.66 -8.12 0.78
N ASP A 170 22.44 -6.86 0.38
CA ASP A 170 23.32 -6.18 -0.60
C ASP A 170 24.78 -6.12 -0.14
N ASP A 171 25.01 -5.95 1.17
CA ASP A 171 26.37 -5.88 1.75
C ASP A 171 27.13 -7.23 1.78
N GLU A 172 26.46 -8.32 1.45
CA GLU A 172 27.04 -9.66 1.37
C GLU A 172 27.23 -10.15 -0.07
N GLN A 173 26.88 -9.33 -1.06
CA GLN A 173 26.88 -9.70 -2.46
C GLN A 173 27.77 -8.78 -3.30
N GLU A 174 28.28 -9.29 -4.43
CA GLU A 174 29.05 -8.52 -5.41
C GLU A 174 28.13 -7.74 -6.38
N GLY A 175 27.16 -6.98 -5.86
CA GLY A 175 26.27 -6.15 -6.66
C GLY A 175 24.80 -6.42 -6.42
N LEU A 176 23.95 -5.76 -7.20
CA LEU A 176 22.50 -5.94 -7.12
C LEU A 176 22.06 -7.26 -7.76
N MET A 177 20.98 -7.80 -7.25
CA MET A 177 20.36 -9.01 -7.82
C MET A 177 20.05 -8.83 -9.31
N ASN A 178 20.34 -9.85 -10.12
CA ASN A 178 19.95 -9.88 -11.53
C ASN A 178 18.44 -10.12 -11.67
N LEU A 179 17.68 -9.03 -11.58
CA LEU A 179 16.23 -9.06 -11.61
C LEU A 179 15.70 -9.55 -12.97
N GLN A 180 16.34 -9.20 -14.09
CA GLN A 180 15.95 -9.68 -15.41
C GLN A 180 15.98 -11.21 -15.48
N ALA A 181 17.11 -11.82 -15.11
CA ALA A 181 17.23 -13.27 -15.14
C ALA A 181 16.25 -13.99 -14.20
N LEU A 182 15.88 -13.34 -13.08
CA LEU A 182 14.87 -13.86 -12.17
C LEU A 182 13.47 -13.82 -12.83
N LEU A 183 13.08 -12.70 -13.40
CA LEU A 183 11.77 -12.51 -14.05
C LEU A 183 11.62 -13.42 -15.30
N ASP A 184 12.70 -13.60 -16.07
CA ASP A 184 12.69 -14.51 -17.23
C ASP A 184 12.39 -15.97 -16.83
N ARG A 185 12.94 -16.44 -15.69
CA ARG A 185 12.63 -17.78 -15.14
C ARG A 185 11.19 -17.90 -14.67
N HIS A 186 10.57 -16.78 -14.32
CA HIS A 186 9.22 -16.68 -13.79
C HIS A 186 8.23 -16.04 -14.76
N SER A 187 8.47 -16.16 -16.09
CA SER A 187 7.65 -15.57 -17.15
C SER A 187 6.16 -15.97 -17.13
N HIS A 188 5.81 -17.07 -16.44
CA HIS A 188 4.45 -17.56 -16.27
C HIS A 188 3.96 -17.53 -14.82
N SER A 189 4.65 -16.82 -13.94
CA SER A 189 4.27 -16.66 -12.52
C SER A 189 3.53 -15.36 -12.30
N THR A 190 2.56 -15.37 -11.40
CA THR A 190 2.04 -14.11 -10.84
C THR A 190 3.10 -13.52 -9.93
N VAL A 191 3.56 -12.33 -10.28
CA VAL A 191 4.63 -11.61 -9.56
C VAL A 191 4.03 -10.62 -8.58
N TYR A 192 4.37 -10.76 -7.31
CA TYR A 192 4.05 -9.80 -6.27
C TYR A 192 5.31 -9.06 -5.86
N CYS A 193 5.29 -7.73 -5.92
CA CYS A 193 6.44 -6.92 -5.54
C CYS A 193 6.04 -5.79 -4.59
N CYS A 194 6.74 -5.68 -3.45
CA CYS A 194 6.66 -4.53 -2.57
C CYS A 194 8.06 -4.17 -2.07
N GLY A 195 8.47 -2.93 -2.25
CA GLY A 195 9.82 -2.49 -1.89
C GLY A 195 10.10 -1.04 -2.31
N PRO A 196 11.38 -0.65 -2.33
CA PRO A 196 11.81 0.66 -2.80
C PRO A 196 11.35 0.93 -4.24
N GLU A 197 11.09 2.19 -4.57
CA GLU A 197 10.59 2.63 -5.89
C GLU A 197 11.43 2.09 -7.06
N GLY A 198 12.77 2.13 -6.93
CA GLY A 198 13.66 1.59 -7.98
C GLY A 198 13.46 0.10 -8.25
N MET A 199 13.14 -0.69 -7.20
CA MET A 199 12.84 -2.12 -7.34
C MET A 199 11.48 -2.34 -8.01
N THR A 200 10.44 -1.65 -7.56
CA THR A 200 9.09 -1.80 -8.12
C THR A 200 9.02 -1.38 -9.58
N ARG A 201 9.64 -0.25 -9.94
CA ARG A 201 9.75 0.20 -11.35
C ARG A 201 10.55 -0.77 -12.21
N ALA A 202 11.63 -1.33 -11.68
CA ALA A 202 12.42 -2.30 -12.42
C ALA A 202 11.62 -3.59 -12.69
N VAL A 203 10.83 -4.07 -11.72
CA VAL A 203 9.96 -5.24 -11.91
C VAL A 203 8.92 -4.98 -12.99
N GLU A 204 8.24 -3.84 -12.95
CA GLU A 204 7.24 -3.47 -13.96
C GLU A 204 7.84 -3.32 -15.36
N GLY A 205 9.02 -2.69 -15.46
CA GLY A 205 9.68 -2.46 -16.75
C GLY A 205 10.37 -3.69 -17.37
N LEU A 206 10.74 -4.67 -16.55
CA LEU A 206 11.47 -5.87 -16.99
C LEU A 206 10.60 -7.11 -17.09
N ALA A 207 9.38 -7.11 -16.54
CA ALA A 207 8.51 -8.27 -16.55
C ALA A 207 8.09 -8.63 -17.99
N PRO A 208 8.23 -9.91 -18.40
CA PRO A 208 7.83 -10.37 -19.73
C PRO A 208 6.32 -10.17 -20.02
N ASP A 209 5.49 -10.28 -18.97
CA ASP A 209 4.06 -10.00 -19.03
C ASP A 209 3.66 -9.07 -17.87
N PRO A 210 3.50 -7.75 -18.13
CA PRO A 210 3.08 -6.80 -17.10
C PRO A 210 1.73 -7.09 -16.47
N SER A 211 0.82 -7.79 -17.15
CA SER A 211 -0.50 -8.14 -16.62
C SER A 211 -0.44 -9.13 -15.44
N MET A 212 0.67 -9.85 -15.34
CA MET A 212 0.96 -10.80 -14.25
C MET A 212 1.64 -10.13 -13.05
N VAL A 213 1.98 -8.84 -13.15
CA VAL A 213 2.69 -8.09 -12.09
C VAL A 213 1.69 -7.36 -11.21
N ARG A 214 1.90 -7.50 -9.92
CA ARG A 214 1.16 -6.78 -8.88
C ARG A 214 2.16 -6.09 -7.96
N VAL A 215 2.02 -4.78 -7.85
CA VAL A 215 2.95 -3.95 -7.08
C VAL A 215 2.18 -3.19 -6.00
N GLU A 216 2.71 -3.20 -4.78
CA GLU A 216 2.27 -2.29 -3.72
C GLU A 216 3.37 -1.26 -3.43
N ARG A 217 2.98 0.03 -3.38
CA ARG A 217 3.86 1.15 -3.07
C ARG A 217 3.48 1.79 -1.75
N PHE A 218 4.48 2.06 -0.90
CA PHE A 218 4.29 2.74 0.38
C PHE A 218 4.56 4.24 0.33
N GLN A 219 5.10 4.71 -0.77
CA GLN A 219 5.39 6.12 -1.01
C GLN A 219 4.98 6.49 -2.44
N ALA A 220 4.37 7.65 -2.57
CA ALA A 220 4.13 8.22 -3.89
C ALA A 220 5.45 8.64 -4.54
N SER A 221 5.52 8.51 -5.85
CA SER A 221 6.61 9.08 -6.64
C SER A 221 6.71 10.59 -6.40
N PRO A 222 7.92 11.16 -6.43
CA PRO A 222 8.06 12.62 -6.35
C PRO A 222 7.26 13.28 -7.46
N ARG A 223 6.30 14.12 -7.07
CA ARG A 223 5.49 14.90 -8.02
C ARG A 223 6.17 16.23 -8.26
N THR A 224 6.31 16.59 -9.51
CA THR A 224 6.55 17.99 -9.85
C THR A 224 5.26 18.75 -9.57
N SER A 225 5.22 19.51 -8.46
CA SER A 225 4.21 20.54 -8.30
C SER A 225 4.41 21.51 -9.48
N ALA A 226 3.49 21.49 -10.44
CA ALA A 226 3.53 22.47 -11.49
C ALA A 226 3.25 23.84 -10.82
N SER A 227 4.20 24.76 -10.89
CA SER A 227 4.01 26.16 -10.49
C SER A 227 2.86 26.85 -11.27
N ASP A 228 2.27 26.14 -12.22
CA ASP A 228 1.27 26.60 -13.18
C ASP A 228 -0.08 25.86 -13.05
N ASP A 229 -0.34 25.19 -11.92
CA ASP A 229 -1.64 24.56 -11.68
C ASP A 229 -2.75 25.63 -11.75
N THR A 230 -3.67 25.48 -12.71
CA THR A 230 -4.83 26.36 -12.87
C THR A 230 -6.09 25.70 -12.33
N GLY A 231 -7.02 26.50 -11.82
CA GLY A 231 -8.32 25.98 -11.42
C GLY A 231 -9.12 25.48 -12.63
N PHE A 232 -9.91 24.43 -12.42
CA PHE A 232 -10.82 23.83 -13.41
C PHE A 232 -12.15 23.47 -12.78
N ASP A 233 -13.15 23.10 -13.59
CA ASP A 233 -14.46 22.72 -13.10
C ASP A 233 -14.64 21.19 -13.18
N VAL A 234 -15.27 20.63 -12.15
CA VAL A 234 -15.75 19.24 -12.12
C VAL A 234 -17.26 19.28 -12.15
N VAL A 235 -17.87 18.50 -13.04
CA VAL A 235 -19.32 18.38 -13.19
C VAL A 235 -19.72 16.95 -12.89
N MET A 236 -20.69 16.77 -12.00
CA MET A 236 -21.25 15.45 -11.69
C MET A 236 -22.17 14.99 -12.84
N SER A 237 -21.95 13.77 -13.33
CA SER A 237 -22.66 13.26 -14.52
C SER A 237 -24.13 13.01 -14.27
N ASP A 238 -24.53 12.71 -13.02
CA ASP A 238 -25.89 12.40 -12.60
C ASP A 238 -26.77 13.64 -12.38
N SER A 239 -26.20 14.65 -11.73
CA SER A 239 -26.92 15.86 -11.29
C SER A 239 -26.63 17.10 -12.11
N GLY A 240 -25.53 17.10 -12.85
CA GLY A 240 -25.02 18.30 -13.51
C GLY A 240 -24.44 19.33 -12.51
N HIS A 241 -24.34 18.99 -11.22
CA HIS A 241 -23.77 19.90 -10.23
C HIS A 241 -22.30 20.17 -10.55
N ARG A 242 -21.93 21.46 -10.47
CA ARG A 242 -20.59 21.94 -10.83
C ARG A 242 -19.83 22.38 -9.59
N VAL A 243 -18.62 21.84 -9.44
CA VAL A 243 -17.70 22.17 -8.35
C VAL A 243 -16.42 22.76 -8.91
N ARG A 244 -16.01 23.90 -8.38
CA ARG A 244 -14.74 24.54 -8.77
C ARG A 244 -13.59 23.95 -7.96
N VAL A 245 -12.57 23.42 -8.65
CA VAL A 245 -11.34 22.93 -8.04
C VAL A 245 -10.27 24.03 -8.15
N GLY A 246 -9.75 24.48 -7.02
CA GLY A 246 -8.69 25.48 -6.95
C GLY A 246 -7.32 24.96 -7.39
N PRO A 247 -6.33 25.87 -7.62
CA PRO A 247 -4.98 25.45 -8.01
C PRO A 247 -4.28 24.59 -6.96
N ASP A 248 -4.50 24.89 -5.68
CA ASP A 248 -3.85 24.19 -4.54
C ASP A 248 -4.75 23.11 -3.90
N GLN A 249 -5.81 22.70 -4.58
CA GLN A 249 -6.82 21.79 -4.06
C GLN A 249 -6.94 20.57 -4.95
N SER A 250 -7.06 19.37 -4.35
CA SER A 250 -7.42 18.16 -5.08
C SER A 250 -8.92 18.14 -5.42
N ILE A 251 -9.30 17.32 -6.40
CA ILE A 251 -10.73 17.08 -6.70
C ILE A 251 -11.43 16.48 -5.47
N LEU A 252 -10.79 15.54 -4.78
CA LEU A 252 -11.32 14.92 -3.57
C LEU A 252 -11.65 15.97 -2.51
N GLU A 253 -10.71 16.88 -2.19
CA GLU A 253 -10.92 17.94 -1.19
C GLU A 253 -12.03 18.92 -1.60
N ALA A 254 -12.11 19.26 -2.88
CA ALA A 254 -13.17 20.12 -3.39
C ALA A 254 -14.55 19.48 -3.20
N LEU A 255 -14.69 18.20 -3.54
CA LEU A 255 -15.94 17.47 -3.40
C LEU A 255 -16.32 17.23 -1.94
N GLU A 256 -15.34 16.90 -1.06
CA GLU A 256 -15.60 16.79 0.38
C GLU A 256 -16.11 18.12 0.97
N SER A 257 -15.57 19.26 0.53
CA SER A 257 -16.01 20.59 1.00
C SER A 257 -17.47 20.94 0.59
N GLU A 258 -17.94 20.32 -0.50
CA GLU A 258 -19.33 20.41 -0.96
C GLU A 258 -20.26 19.34 -0.31
N GLY A 259 -19.70 18.50 0.59
CA GLY A 259 -20.47 17.52 1.36
C GLY A 259 -20.64 16.15 0.69
N TYR A 260 -19.87 15.86 -0.36
CA TYR A 260 -19.87 14.52 -0.94
C TYR A 260 -19.14 13.53 -0.03
N ASP A 261 -19.77 12.36 0.19
CA ASP A 261 -19.14 11.23 0.90
C ASP A 261 -18.48 10.31 -0.12
N LEU A 262 -17.14 10.29 -0.10
CA LEU A 262 -16.31 9.63 -1.10
C LEU A 262 -15.38 8.61 -0.45
N ASP A 263 -15.18 7.50 -1.12
CA ASP A 263 -14.20 6.51 -0.69
C ASP A 263 -12.77 7.01 -0.98
N PHE A 264 -11.93 7.02 0.04
CA PHE A 264 -10.49 7.29 -0.07
C PHE A 264 -9.71 6.70 1.12
N ASP A 265 -8.42 6.46 0.92
CA ASP A 265 -7.51 6.00 1.99
C ASP A 265 -6.24 6.84 2.06
N CYS A 266 -5.34 6.73 1.07
CA CYS A 266 -3.98 7.27 1.16
C CYS A 266 -3.87 8.78 0.95
N ARG A 267 -4.73 9.39 0.15
CA ARG A 267 -4.62 10.77 -0.38
C ARG A 267 -3.30 11.08 -1.11
N ASP A 268 -2.52 10.05 -1.37
CA ASP A 268 -1.19 10.12 -2.00
C ASP A 268 -1.17 9.45 -3.40
N GLY A 269 -2.32 8.99 -3.94
CA GLY A 269 -2.43 8.41 -5.28
C GLY A 269 -1.72 7.07 -5.46
N ILE A 270 -1.64 6.26 -4.41
CA ILE A 270 -0.92 4.97 -4.44
C ILE A 270 -1.82 3.76 -4.10
N CYS A 271 -3.07 3.98 -3.66
CA CYS A 271 -3.91 2.88 -3.18
C CYS A 271 -5.09 2.54 -4.09
N GLY A 272 -5.51 3.42 -5.00
CA GLY A 272 -6.62 3.18 -5.92
C GLY A 272 -8.02 3.43 -5.33
N THR A 273 -8.18 3.58 -4.01
CA THR A 273 -9.51 3.65 -3.36
C THR A 273 -10.37 4.81 -3.86
N CYS A 274 -9.76 5.94 -4.27
CA CYS A 274 -10.47 7.10 -4.81
C CYS A 274 -10.62 7.08 -6.34
N GLU A 275 -10.54 5.90 -6.97
CA GLU A 275 -10.76 5.78 -8.41
C GLU A 275 -12.16 6.27 -8.78
N THR A 276 -12.22 7.15 -9.75
CA THR A 276 -13.46 7.77 -10.20
C THR A 276 -13.52 7.75 -11.72
N ARG A 277 -14.68 7.42 -12.26
CA ARG A 277 -14.91 7.35 -13.70
C ARG A 277 -14.94 8.73 -14.33
N VAL A 278 -14.20 8.90 -15.45
CA VAL A 278 -14.21 10.09 -16.29
C VAL A 278 -15.16 9.86 -17.46
N VAL A 279 -16.25 10.62 -17.49
CA VAL A 279 -17.26 10.55 -18.56
C VAL A 279 -16.89 11.48 -19.72
N LYS A 280 -16.30 12.65 -19.40
CA LYS A 280 -15.88 13.64 -20.40
C LYS A 280 -14.75 14.52 -19.86
N GLY A 281 -13.90 14.99 -20.74
CA GLY A 281 -12.73 15.81 -20.42
C GLY A 281 -11.44 15.00 -20.49
N LEU A 282 -10.32 15.67 -20.29
CA LEU A 282 -9.00 15.06 -20.32
C LEU A 282 -8.36 15.19 -18.94
N PRO A 283 -8.20 14.07 -18.19
CA PRO A 283 -7.51 14.08 -16.91
C PRO A 283 -6.00 14.25 -17.09
N GLU A 284 -5.36 14.84 -16.10
CA GLU A 284 -3.92 14.84 -15.91
C GLU A 284 -3.61 13.83 -14.79
N HIS A 285 -3.15 12.65 -15.18
CA HIS A 285 -2.84 11.57 -14.24
C HIS A 285 -1.57 11.88 -13.44
N ARG A 286 -1.71 11.89 -12.10
CA ARG A 286 -0.61 12.14 -11.15
C ARG A 286 -0.47 11.01 -10.11
N ASP A 287 -1.18 9.93 -10.32
CA ASP A 287 -1.17 8.74 -9.46
C ASP A 287 -0.05 7.76 -9.86
N ASP A 288 0.23 6.81 -8.97
CA ASP A 288 1.12 5.66 -9.20
C ASP A 288 0.34 4.33 -9.27
N VAL A 289 -0.97 4.40 -9.58
CA VAL A 289 -1.88 3.24 -9.63
C VAL A 289 -2.10 2.77 -11.05
N LEU A 290 -2.49 3.70 -11.94
CA LEU A 290 -2.84 3.37 -13.31
C LEU A 290 -1.60 3.05 -14.15
N SER A 291 -1.67 1.99 -14.94
CA SER A 291 -0.69 1.67 -15.99
C SER A 291 -0.72 2.72 -17.11
N GLU A 292 0.31 2.75 -17.93
CA GLU A 292 0.34 3.66 -19.12
C GLU A 292 -0.83 3.41 -20.07
N ALA A 293 -1.26 2.16 -20.25
CA ALA A 293 -2.41 1.82 -21.08
C ALA A 293 -3.72 2.39 -20.52
N GLU A 294 -3.97 2.19 -19.21
CA GLU A 294 -5.16 2.72 -18.53
C GLU A 294 -5.17 4.26 -18.52
N ARG A 295 -4.02 4.91 -18.31
CA ARG A 295 -3.91 6.38 -18.44
C ARG A 295 -4.25 6.88 -19.84
N ALA A 296 -3.83 6.14 -20.88
CA ALA A 296 -4.11 6.51 -22.27
C ALA A 296 -5.60 6.42 -22.62
N GLU A 297 -6.35 5.57 -21.96
CA GLU A 297 -7.81 5.44 -22.15
C GLU A 297 -8.59 6.64 -21.59
N ASN A 298 -8.06 7.30 -20.54
CA ASN A 298 -8.69 8.44 -19.86
C ASN A 298 -10.12 8.17 -19.35
N THR A 299 -10.43 6.91 -19.02
CA THR A 299 -11.76 6.47 -18.58
C THR A 299 -11.95 6.54 -17.06
N VAL A 300 -10.85 6.54 -16.32
CA VAL A 300 -10.82 6.64 -14.86
C VAL A 300 -9.68 7.53 -14.38
N MET A 301 -9.75 8.04 -13.16
CA MET A 301 -8.69 8.81 -12.53
C MET A 301 -8.71 8.69 -11.01
N MET A 302 -7.56 8.94 -10.36
CA MET A 302 -7.45 9.04 -8.89
C MET A 302 -7.67 10.48 -8.44
N ILE A 303 -8.88 10.80 -7.96
CA ILE A 303 -9.30 12.18 -7.65
C ILE A 303 -8.56 12.82 -6.47
N CYS A 304 -7.82 12.06 -5.68
CA CYS A 304 -7.04 12.60 -4.56
C CYS A 304 -5.77 13.34 -5.02
N VAL A 305 -5.29 13.10 -6.25
CA VAL A 305 -4.02 13.67 -6.74
C VAL A 305 -4.06 14.14 -8.19
N SER A 306 -4.84 13.47 -9.04
CA SER A 306 -4.93 13.80 -10.46
C SER A 306 -5.73 15.08 -10.68
N ARG A 307 -5.44 15.78 -11.76
CA ARG A 307 -6.05 17.08 -12.11
C ARG A 307 -6.69 17.01 -13.50
N ALA A 308 -6.95 18.15 -14.10
CA ALA A 308 -7.48 18.26 -15.45
C ALA A 308 -6.52 19.01 -16.38
N VAL A 309 -6.32 18.46 -17.57
CA VAL A 309 -5.72 19.18 -18.70
C VAL A 309 -6.79 20.07 -19.35
N SER A 310 -8.03 19.59 -19.44
CA SER A 310 -9.17 20.35 -19.96
C SER A 310 -9.71 21.31 -18.89
N ALA A 311 -10.40 22.40 -19.33
CA ALA A 311 -11.02 23.35 -18.42
C ALA A 311 -12.16 22.76 -17.57
N GLU A 312 -12.68 21.60 -17.98
CA GLU A 312 -13.79 20.89 -17.35
C GLU A 312 -13.59 19.37 -17.42
N LEU A 313 -13.94 18.67 -16.33
CA LEU A 313 -14.11 17.22 -16.29
C LEU A 313 -15.57 16.90 -15.92
N VAL A 314 -16.14 15.86 -16.55
CA VAL A 314 -17.42 15.28 -16.11
C VAL A 314 -17.11 13.95 -15.46
N LEU A 315 -17.44 13.81 -14.18
CA LEU A 315 -17.16 12.62 -13.38
C LEU A 315 -18.46 11.89 -12.99
N GLU A 316 -18.38 10.57 -12.96
CA GLU A 316 -19.41 9.69 -12.42
C GLU A 316 -18.91 9.16 -11.07
N LEU A 317 -19.53 9.66 -9.98
CA LEU A 317 -19.17 9.21 -8.65
C LEU A 317 -19.75 7.82 -8.38
N PRO A 318 -19.06 6.96 -7.61
CA PRO A 318 -19.62 5.70 -7.15
C PRO A 318 -20.86 6.00 -6.28
N GLY A 319 -21.96 5.30 -6.55
CA GLY A 319 -23.24 5.48 -5.87
C GLY A 319 -23.26 4.91 -4.44
#